data_fcddea3397ed1e7a4230e01c50f2f5db
#
_entry.id   fcddea3397ed1e7a4230e01c50f2f5db
#
_cell.length_a   1.000
_cell.length_b   1.000
_cell.length_c   1.000
_cell.angle_alpha   90.00
_cell.angle_beta   90.00
_cell.angle_gamma   90.00
#
_symmetry.space_group_name_H-M   'P 1'
#
loop_
_entity.id
_entity.type
_entity.pdbx_description
1 polymer ?
#
loop_
_entity_poly.entity_id
_entity_poly.type
_entity_poly.pdbx_seq_one_letter_code
_entity_poly.pdbx_strand_id
1 'polypeptide(L)'
;MEKKALSYMKIILGSVAVAIGIYYFWAPAQFAAGGISGLAIVIQSLIPKVPISFIVFGLDILMFLIGFIVLGASFGVKSITSSISIALTMRLFEMITPQVSMLSGDRLVILIFGSLFISFGQAIIFNQEASSGGTDIIAKIISKYTHISIATSLLIADMVVVLLAVSTFGIEKGLYAALGVLITTTLIDYFISGFSIAKYVVIIPTDTKMVELISQYILDVLERGATKYQAEGAYSRAEKRVITTVVDRRQFVLLKQYVSQVDPAAFVTVQNLHEVMGEGFKVKN
;
A
#
# COMPACT_ATOMS: atom_id res chain seq x y z
N MET A 1 8.88 -23.33 1.28
CA MET A 1 9.29 -22.67 2.54
C MET A 1 9.81 -21.26 2.29
N GLU A 2 10.63 -21.01 1.28
CA GLU A 2 11.20 -19.69 0.97
C GLU A 2 10.17 -18.55 0.80
N LYS A 3 9.07 -18.78 0.07
CA LYS A 3 8.03 -17.75 -0.13
C LYS A 3 7.35 -17.31 1.16
N LYS A 4 7.18 -18.23 2.13
CA LYS A 4 6.61 -17.87 3.44
C LYS A 4 7.61 -17.05 4.28
N ALA A 5 8.87 -17.46 4.34
CA ALA A 5 9.93 -16.73 5.04
C ALA A 5 10.07 -15.29 4.50
N LEU A 6 10.06 -15.14 3.17
CA LEU A 6 10.12 -13.82 2.52
C LEU A 6 8.91 -12.94 2.88
N SER A 7 7.70 -13.53 2.99
CA SER A 7 6.50 -12.78 3.42
C SER A 7 6.65 -12.25 4.85
N TYR A 8 7.09 -13.07 5.79
CA TYR A 8 7.31 -12.63 7.17
C TYR A 8 8.42 -11.57 7.28
N MET A 9 9.52 -11.72 6.52
CA MET A 9 10.57 -10.70 6.46
C MET A 9 10.03 -9.36 5.98
N LYS A 10 9.18 -9.34 4.95
CA LYS A 10 8.52 -8.11 4.46
C LYS A 10 7.61 -7.52 5.53
N ILE A 11 6.85 -8.34 6.26
CA ILE A 11 6.00 -7.88 7.37
C ILE A 11 6.86 -7.19 8.42
N ILE A 12 7.97 -7.78 8.84
CA ILE A 12 8.88 -7.19 9.84
C ILE A 12 9.44 -5.86 9.33
N LEU A 13 9.92 -5.79 8.08
CA LEU A 13 10.43 -4.54 7.51
C LEU A 13 9.35 -3.45 7.44
N GLY A 14 8.13 -3.81 7.04
CA GLY A 14 6.99 -2.90 7.06
C GLY A 14 6.67 -2.41 8.48
N SER A 15 6.72 -3.30 9.46
CA SER A 15 6.50 -3.00 10.88
C SER A 15 7.54 -2.02 11.44
N VAL A 16 8.80 -2.16 11.04
CA VAL A 16 9.87 -1.21 11.40
C VAL A 16 9.57 0.18 10.86
N ALA A 17 9.13 0.29 9.59
CA ALA A 17 8.77 1.57 9.00
C ALA A 17 7.59 2.22 9.73
N VAL A 18 6.54 1.44 10.05
CA VAL A 18 5.42 1.92 10.88
C VAL A 18 5.90 2.43 12.24
N ALA A 19 6.75 1.65 12.92
CA ALA A 19 7.29 2.02 14.22
C ALA A 19 8.12 3.33 14.18
N ILE A 20 8.90 3.56 13.12
CA ILE A 20 9.62 4.83 12.88
C ILE A 20 8.64 5.99 12.81
N GLY A 21 7.60 5.88 11.98
CA GLY A 21 6.60 6.93 11.81
C GLY A 21 5.85 7.25 13.10
N ILE A 22 5.49 6.23 13.87
CA ILE A 22 4.81 6.43 15.16
C ILE A 22 5.77 7.03 16.18
N TYR A 23 6.93 6.41 16.40
CA TYR A 23 7.80 6.74 17.52
C TYR A 23 8.49 8.10 17.36
N TYR A 24 9.07 8.38 16.20
CA TYR A 24 9.84 9.61 15.98
C TYR A 24 9.00 10.81 15.52
N PHE A 25 7.81 10.57 14.96
CA PHE A 25 7.00 11.65 14.41
C PHE A 25 5.68 11.83 15.19
N TRP A 26 4.80 10.83 15.19
CA TRP A 26 3.45 11.03 15.71
C TRP A 26 3.35 11.06 17.23
N ALA A 27 4.09 10.20 17.94
CA ALA A 27 4.03 10.14 19.40
C ALA A 27 4.51 11.42 20.08
N PRO A 28 5.65 12.05 19.70
CA PRO A 28 6.09 13.31 20.29
C PRO A 28 5.12 14.48 20.03
N ALA A 29 4.43 14.47 18.87
CA ALA A 29 3.46 15.49 18.49
C ALA A 29 2.05 15.23 19.05
N GLN A 30 1.84 14.10 19.73
CA GLN A 30 0.54 13.64 20.25
C GLN A 30 -0.54 13.54 19.17
N PHE A 31 -0.16 13.11 17.95
CA PHE A 31 -1.14 12.87 16.89
C PHE A 31 -1.85 11.54 17.13
N ALA A 32 -3.14 11.61 17.48
CA ALA A 32 -4.05 10.46 17.56
C ALA A 32 -4.85 10.35 16.25
N ALA A 33 -4.16 10.21 15.12
CA ALA A 33 -4.80 10.19 13.82
C ALA A 33 -5.34 8.79 13.48
N GLY A 34 -6.56 8.49 13.93
CA GLY A 34 -7.28 7.24 13.62
C GLY A 34 -6.82 6.04 14.46
N GLY A 35 -7.26 4.86 14.03
CA GLY A 35 -6.88 3.62 14.66
C GLY A 35 -7.54 3.32 16.00
N ILE A 36 -7.20 2.18 16.56
CA ILE A 36 -7.66 1.75 17.90
C ILE A 36 -7.19 2.70 19.01
N SER A 37 -6.00 3.27 18.89
CA SER A 37 -5.51 4.25 19.87
C SER A 37 -6.37 5.48 19.95
N GLY A 38 -6.82 6.01 18.79
CA GLY A 38 -7.78 7.12 18.75
C GLY A 38 -9.12 6.76 19.40
N LEU A 39 -9.65 5.58 19.08
CA LEU A 39 -10.88 5.07 19.69
C LEU A 39 -10.71 4.84 21.20
N ALA A 40 -9.57 4.31 21.65
CA ALA A 40 -9.28 4.09 23.07
C ALA A 40 -9.21 5.41 23.85
N ILE A 41 -8.67 6.48 23.28
CA ILE A 41 -8.63 7.81 23.87
C ILE A 41 -10.06 8.36 24.05
N VAL A 42 -10.92 8.17 23.03
CA VAL A 42 -12.33 8.57 23.14
C VAL A 42 -13.05 7.77 24.23
N ILE A 43 -12.88 6.45 24.26
CA ILE A 43 -13.49 5.59 25.29
C ILE A 43 -12.98 5.96 26.68
N GLN A 44 -11.68 6.23 26.84
CA GLN A 44 -11.12 6.64 28.13
C GLN A 44 -11.73 7.94 28.64
N SER A 45 -12.05 8.89 27.76
CA SER A 45 -12.71 10.12 28.19
C SER A 45 -14.09 9.89 28.78
N LEU A 46 -14.78 8.81 28.38
CA LEU A 46 -16.08 8.39 28.92
C LEU A 46 -15.91 7.54 30.19
N ILE A 47 -14.80 6.82 30.33
CA ILE A 47 -14.51 5.94 31.47
C ILE A 47 -13.12 6.28 32.05
N PRO A 48 -12.93 7.44 32.72
CA PRO A 48 -11.60 7.91 33.15
C PRO A 48 -10.88 7.03 34.14
N LYS A 49 -11.60 6.15 34.83
CA LYS A 49 -11.03 5.22 35.84
C LYS A 49 -10.23 4.07 35.23
N VAL A 50 -10.43 3.76 33.94
CA VAL A 50 -9.75 2.65 33.26
C VAL A 50 -8.48 3.17 32.57
N PRO A 51 -7.29 2.62 32.88
CA PRO A 51 -6.08 2.99 32.15
C PRO A 51 -6.20 2.72 30.65
N ILE A 52 -5.71 3.65 29.83
CA ILE A 52 -5.81 3.57 28.36
C ILE A 52 -5.21 2.26 27.80
N SER A 53 -4.14 1.77 28.41
CA SER A 53 -3.49 0.52 28.01
C SER A 53 -4.42 -0.69 28.08
N PHE A 54 -5.31 -0.76 29.08
CA PHE A 54 -6.29 -1.85 29.18
C PHE A 54 -7.38 -1.73 28.10
N ILE A 55 -7.78 -0.51 27.75
CA ILE A 55 -8.77 -0.28 26.68
C ILE A 55 -8.17 -0.68 25.34
N VAL A 56 -6.94 -0.21 25.01
CA VAL A 56 -6.23 -0.59 23.77
C VAL A 56 -6.06 -2.11 23.70
N PHE A 57 -5.56 -2.73 24.77
CA PHE A 57 -5.35 -4.17 24.80
C PHE A 57 -6.63 -4.98 24.60
N GLY A 58 -7.72 -4.55 25.25
CA GLY A 58 -9.02 -5.21 25.10
C GLY A 58 -9.59 -5.04 23.68
N LEU A 59 -9.45 -3.86 23.08
CA LEU A 59 -9.86 -3.61 21.71
C LEU A 59 -9.01 -4.39 20.70
N ASP A 60 -7.69 -4.48 20.90
CA ASP A 60 -6.79 -5.26 20.04
C ASP A 60 -7.14 -6.75 20.09
N ILE A 61 -7.36 -7.33 21.29
CA ILE A 61 -7.80 -8.72 21.42
C ILE A 61 -9.11 -8.94 20.67
N LEU A 62 -10.09 -8.05 20.84
CA LEU A 62 -11.37 -8.16 20.15
C LEU A 62 -11.18 -8.11 18.63
N MET A 63 -10.36 -7.17 18.12
CA MET A 63 -10.10 -7.06 16.70
C MET A 63 -9.37 -8.28 16.14
N PHE A 64 -8.36 -8.82 16.84
CA PHE A 64 -7.70 -10.05 16.40
C PHE A 64 -8.64 -11.25 16.41
N LEU A 65 -9.51 -11.37 17.41
CA LEU A 65 -10.51 -12.44 17.46
C LEU A 65 -11.46 -12.36 16.26
N ILE A 66 -12.00 -11.18 15.97
CA ILE A 66 -12.85 -10.94 14.80
C ILE A 66 -12.07 -11.23 13.50
N GLY A 67 -10.83 -10.75 13.40
CA GLY A 67 -9.95 -11.00 12.25
C GLY A 67 -9.70 -12.49 12.02
N PHE A 68 -9.46 -13.27 13.07
CA PHE A 68 -9.31 -14.73 12.98
C PHE A 68 -10.55 -15.41 12.45
N ILE A 69 -11.72 -15.05 12.97
CA ILE A 69 -13.01 -15.66 12.59
C ILE A 69 -13.38 -15.28 11.15
N VAL A 70 -13.24 -13.99 10.78
CA VAL A 70 -13.77 -13.47 9.51
C VAL A 70 -12.77 -13.60 8.36
N LEU A 71 -11.48 -13.37 8.62
CA LEU A 71 -10.41 -13.35 7.61
C LEU A 71 -9.57 -14.62 7.59
N GLY A 72 -9.71 -15.46 8.60
CA GLY A 72 -9.04 -16.76 8.72
C GLY A 72 -7.69 -16.72 9.46
N ALA A 73 -7.22 -17.91 9.86
CA ALA A 73 -6.06 -18.09 10.72
C ALA A 73 -4.75 -17.56 10.10
N SER A 74 -4.57 -17.68 8.78
CA SER A 74 -3.34 -17.20 8.12
C SER A 74 -3.19 -15.68 8.23
N PHE A 75 -4.30 -14.94 8.07
CA PHE A 75 -4.34 -13.49 8.26
C PHE A 75 -4.05 -13.14 9.73
N GLY A 76 -4.69 -13.82 10.68
CA GLY A 76 -4.51 -13.56 12.10
C GLY A 76 -3.06 -13.73 12.56
N VAL A 77 -2.40 -14.84 12.20
CA VAL A 77 -1.00 -15.10 12.57
C VAL A 77 -0.05 -14.04 12.00
N LYS A 78 -0.21 -13.67 10.73
CA LYS A 78 0.59 -12.63 10.10
C LYS A 78 0.40 -11.26 10.76
N SER A 79 -0.85 -10.93 11.11
CA SER A 79 -1.21 -9.67 11.76
C SER A 79 -0.66 -9.59 13.18
N ILE A 80 -0.74 -10.67 13.97
CA ILE A 80 -0.10 -10.75 15.29
C ILE A 80 1.42 -10.56 15.16
N THR A 81 2.06 -11.20 14.17
CA THR A 81 3.50 -11.02 13.92
C THR A 81 3.82 -9.55 13.64
N SER A 82 3.00 -8.87 12.83
CA SER A 82 3.17 -7.44 12.55
C SER A 82 3.08 -6.59 13.81
N SER A 83 2.00 -6.74 14.58
CA SER A 83 1.78 -5.96 15.82
C SER A 83 2.88 -6.18 16.85
N ILE A 84 3.31 -7.43 17.05
CA ILE A 84 4.43 -7.73 17.96
C ILE A 84 5.72 -7.09 17.44
N SER A 85 5.98 -7.14 16.13
CA SER A 85 7.16 -6.52 15.53
C SER A 85 7.17 -5.00 15.69
N ILE A 86 6.02 -4.33 15.54
CA ILE A 86 5.87 -2.90 15.79
C ILE A 86 6.19 -2.59 17.26
N ALA A 87 5.56 -3.32 18.20
CA ALA A 87 5.75 -3.11 19.63
C ALA A 87 7.21 -3.33 20.08
N LEU A 88 7.84 -4.40 19.60
CA LEU A 88 9.25 -4.69 19.91
C LEU A 88 10.20 -3.62 19.32
N THR A 89 9.93 -3.16 18.11
CA THR A 89 10.73 -2.10 17.46
C THR A 89 10.58 -0.78 18.22
N MET A 90 9.36 -0.40 18.61
CA MET A 90 9.13 0.79 19.43
C MET A 90 9.86 0.67 20.78
N ARG A 91 9.80 -0.50 21.42
CA ARG A 91 10.54 -0.74 22.66
C ARG A 91 12.05 -0.61 22.48
N LEU A 92 12.58 -1.10 21.38
CA LEU A 92 14.00 -0.92 21.03
C LEU A 92 14.35 0.56 20.87
N PHE A 93 13.50 1.35 20.21
CA PHE A 93 13.71 2.79 20.06
C PHE A 93 13.66 3.52 21.41
N GLU A 94 12.75 3.15 22.31
CA GLU A 94 12.69 3.69 23.68
C GLU A 94 14.01 3.44 24.44
N MET A 95 14.66 2.29 24.22
CA MET A 95 15.94 1.98 24.87
C MET A 95 17.12 2.75 24.27
N ILE A 96 17.11 2.99 22.94
CA ILE A 96 18.20 3.67 22.22
C ILE A 96 18.04 5.19 22.31
N THR A 97 16.83 5.69 22.22
CA THR A 97 16.50 7.12 22.20
C THR A 97 15.36 7.43 23.17
N PRO A 98 15.59 7.34 24.51
CA PRO A 98 14.52 7.41 25.51
C PRO A 98 13.81 8.77 25.59
N GLN A 99 14.40 9.83 25.07
CA GLN A 99 13.81 11.18 25.04
C GLN A 99 13.77 11.69 23.62
N VAL A 100 12.69 11.39 22.91
CA VAL A 100 12.45 11.96 21.59
C VAL A 100 11.62 13.23 21.74
N SER A 101 12.26 14.37 21.48
CA SER A 101 11.56 15.65 21.25
C SER A 101 11.02 15.67 19.82
N MET A 102 10.05 16.55 19.55
CA MET A 102 9.61 16.78 18.19
C MET A 102 10.79 17.14 17.28
N LEU A 103 10.92 16.42 16.15
CA LEU A 103 11.98 16.63 15.15
C LEU A 103 11.86 17.99 14.44
N SER A 104 10.68 18.60 14.48
CA SER A 104 10.40 19.93 13.92
C SER A 104 9.41 20.65 14.82
N GLY A 105 9.50 21.98 14.87
CA GLY A 105 8.48 22.84 15.51
C GLY A 105 7.18 22.94 14.69
N ASP A 106 7.23 22.54 13.43
CA ASP A 106 6.06 22.55 12.54
C ASP A 106 5.31 21.20 12.60
N ARG A 107 4.10 21.25 13.17
CA ARG A 107 3.24 20.07 13.31
C ARG A 107 2.84 19.46 11.98
N LEU A 108 2.66 20.28 10.92
CA LEU A 108 2.29 19.78 9.60
C LEU A 108 3.41 18.97 8.97
N VAL A 109 4.67 19.41 9.10
CA VAL A 109 5.85 18.66 8.64
C VAL A 109 5.91 17.31 9.33
N ILE A 110 5.74 17.27 10.65
CA ILE A 110 5.74 16.03 11.43
C ILE A 110 4.61 15.10 10.99
N LEU A 111 3.42 15.65 10.75
CA LEU A 111 2.26 14.88 10.28
C LEU A 111 2.57 14.22 8.93
N ILE A 112 3.08 14.99 7.96
CA ILE A 112 3.37 14.49 6.60
C ILE A 112 4.44 13.39 6.63
N PHE A 113 5.58 13.63 7.28
CA PHE A 113 6.66 12.65 7.31
C PHE A 113 6.29 11.40 8.12
N GLY A 114 5.60 11.57 9.25
CA GLY A 114 5.06 10.44 10.00
C GLY A 114 4.10 9.60 9.16
N SER A 115 3.18 10.25 8.46
CA SER A 115 2.24 9.59 7.54
C SER A 115 2.97 8.84 6.42
N LEU A 116 4.05 9.38 5.85
CA LEU A 116 4.85 8.71 4.83
C LEU A 116 5.42 7.38 5.32
N PHE A 117 6.08 7.37 6.47
CA PHE A 117 6.65 6.14 7.03
C PHE A 117 5.58 5.12 7.41
N ILE A 118 4.49 5.57 8.04
CA ILE A 118 3.39 4.70 8.45
C ILE A 118 2.73 4.08 7.22
N SER A 119 2.38 4.89 6.22
CA SER A 119 1.70 4.42 5.01
C SER A 119 2.56 3.47 4.19
N PHE A 120 3.85 3.76 4.06
CA PHE A 120 4.80 2.86 3.37
C PHE A 120 4.87 1.50 4.08
N GLY A 121 5.02 1.50 5.40
CA GLY A 121 5.05 0.27 6.19
C GLY A 121 3.74 -0.51 6.13
N GLN A 122 2.60 0.17 6.29
CA GLN A 122 1.27 -0.45 6.18
C GLN A 122 1.00 -1.02 4.80
N ALA A 123 1.39 -0.34 3.73
CA ALA A 123 1.24 -0.86 2.37
C ALA A 123 2.02 -2.16 2.15
N ILE A 124 3.24 -2.27 2.71
CA ILE A 124 4.02 -3.52 2.69
C ILE A 124 3.27 -4.63 3.44
N ILE A 125 2.76 -4.34 4.65
CA ILE A 125 2.05 -5.29 5.49
C ILE A 125 0.77 -5.77 4.80
N PHE A 126 -0.06 -4.85 4.26
CA PHE A 126 -1.30 -5.19 3.56
C PHE A 126 -1.07 -6.03 2.30
N ASN A 127 0.03 -5.80 1.57
CA ASN A 127 0.42 -6.62 0.42
C ASN A 127 0.83 -8.06 0.81
N GLN A 128 1.10 -8.32 2.09
CA GLN A 128 1.34 -9.67 2.60
C GLN A 128 0.07 -10.31 3.20
N GLU A 129 -1.10 -9.70 2.99
CA GLU A 129 -2.36 -10.13 3.61
C GLU A 129 -2.27 -10.19 5.15
N ALA A 130 -1.69 -9.16 5.73
CA ALA A 130 -1.59 -8.93 7.16
C ALA A 130 -2.12 -7.52 7.50
N SER A 131 -2.22 -7.22 8.78
CA SER A 131 -2.64 -5.93 9.32
C SER A 131 -1.64 -5.51 10.39
N SER A 132 -1.53 -4.21 10.64
CA SER A 132 -0.76 -3.69 11.78
C SER A 132 -1.51 -3.83 13.12
N GLY A 133 -2.75 -4.29 13.08
CA GLY A 133 -3.70 -4.36 14.20
C GLY A 133 -4.76 -3.26 14.09
N GLY A 134 -5.63 -3.20 15.09
CA GLY A 134 -6.54 -2.09 15.21
C GLY A 134 -7.65 -1.99 14.16
N THR A 135 -7.95 -0.76 13.76
CA THR A 135 -8.96 -0.45 12.73
C THR A 135 -8.61 -1.00 11.35
N ASP A 136 -7.34 -1.33 11.11
CA ASP A 136 -6.88 -2.01 9.89
C ASP A 136 -7.63 -3.33 9.66
N ILE A 137 -7.96 -4.06 10.73
CA ILE A 137 -8.72 -5.32 10.66
C ILE A 137 -10.14 -5.02 10.19
N ILE A 138 -10.77 -3.97 10.73
CA ILE A 138 -12.09 -3.50 10.30
C ILE A 138 -12.03 -3.12 8.82
N ALA A 139 -11.03 -2.35 8.41
CA ALA A 139 -10.83 -1.95 7.02
C ALA A 139 -10.70 -3.16 6.09
N LYS A 140 -9.94 -4.19 6.51
CA LYS A 140 -9.80 -5.43 5.73
C LYS A 140 -11.11 -6.21 5.62
N ILE A 141 -11.93 -6.21 6.67
CA ILE A 141 -13.26 -6.82 6.66
C ILE A 141 -14.19 -6.05 5.72
N ILE A 142 -14.25 -4.72 5.82
CA ILE A 142 -15.03 -3.88 4.90
C ILE A 142 -14.61 -4.16 3.46
N SER A 143 -13.32 -4.10 3.15
CA SER A 143 -12.78 -4.35 1.82
C SER A 143 -13.17 -5.74 1.28
N LYS A 144 -13.14 -6.78 2.15
CA LYS A 144 -13.51 -8.15 1.75
C LYS A 144 -14.98 -8.27 1.31
N TYR A 145 -15.90 -7.60 2.01
CA TYR A 145 -17.33 -7.74 1.73
C TYR A 145 -17.88 -6.70 0.75
N THR A 146 -17.28 -5.53 0.68
CA THR A 146 -17.72 -4.46 -0.22
C THR A 146 -16.94 -4.37 -1.52
N HIS A 147 -15.80 -5.07 -1.62
CA HIS A 147 -14.88 -5.05 -2.77
C HIS A 147 -14.28 -3.67 -3.09
N ILE A 148 -14.38 -2.72 -2.16
CA ILE A 148 -13.68 -1.42 -2.27
C ILE A 148 -12.21 -1.55 -1.83
N SER A 149 -11.37 -0.59 -2.21
CA SER A 149 -9.94 -0.62 -1.86
C SER A 149 -9.73 -0.65 -0.34
N ILE A 150 -8.63 -1.27 0.10
CA ILE A 150 -8.31 -1.32 1.53
C ILE A 150 -8.06 0.08 2.10
N ALA A 151 -7.49 0.99 1.29
CA ALA A 151 -7.27 2.38 1.68
C ALA A 151 -8.59 3.13 1.90
N THR A 152 -9.56 2.97 0.99
CA THR A 152 -10.91 3.54 1.15
C THR A 152 -11.62 2.96 2.36
N SER A 153 -11.50 1.65 2.60
CA SER A 153 -12.08 0.98 3.75
C SER A 153 -11.48 1.49 5.07
N LEU A 154 -10.16 1.75 5.08
CA LEU A 154 -9.45 2.31 6.21
C LEU A 154 -9.89 3.76 6.47
N LEU A 155 -10.00 4.56 5.40
CA LEU A 155 -10.54 5.93 5.50
C LEU A 155 -11.92 5.95 6.16
N ILE A 156 -12.83 5.05 5.77
CA ILE A 156 -14.17 4.95 6.36
C ILE A 156 -14.08 4.60 7.85
N ALA A 157 -13.30 3.57 8.20
CA ALA A 157 -13.16 3.11 9.58
C ALA A 157 -12.55 4.21 10.49
N ASP A 158 -11.48 4.84 10.03
CA ASP A 158 -10.79 5.87 10.80
C ASP A 158 -11.56 7.19 10.86
N MET A 159 -12.34 7.53 9.83
CA MET A 159 -13.18 8.72 9.83
C MET A 159 -14.26 8.65 10.91
N VAL A 160 -14.78 7.47 11.21
CA VAL A 160 -15.70 7.28 12.35
C VAL A 160 -15.00 7.64 13.67
N VAL A 161 -13.74 7.19 13.83
CA VAL A 161 -12.96 7.53 15.04
C VAL A 161 -12.66 9.03 15.11
N VAL A 162 -12.34 9.66 13.97
CA VAL A 162 -12.11 11.10 13.88
C VAL A 162 -13.36 11.89 14.28
N LEU A 163 -14.54 11.52 13.80
CA LEU A 163 -15.79 12.18 14.17
C LEU A 163 -16.07 12.08 15.68
N LEU A 164 -15.81 10.91 16.27
CA LEU A 164 -15.90 10.74 17.72
C LEU A 164 -14.85 11.61 18.46
N ALA A 165 -13.64 11.72 17.93
CA ALA A 165 -12.59 12.55 18.49
C ALA A 165 -12.92 14.05 18.42
N VAL A 166 -13.48 14.53 17.29
CA VAL A 166 -13.96 15.92 17.15
C VAL A 166 -15.00 16.25 18.24
N SER A 167 -15.97 15.35 18.44
CA SER A 167 -17.03 15.56 19.43
C SER A 167 -16.52 15.58 20.87
N THR A 168 -15.39 14.89 21.13
CA THR A 168 -14.83 14.74 22.48
C THR A 168 -13.73 15.77 22.79
N PHE A 169 -12.86 16.09 21.84
CA PHE A 169 -11.64 16.89 22.05
C PHE A 169 -11.65 18.25 21.34
N GLY A 170 -12.72 18.55 20.60
CA GLY A 170 -12.89 19.78 19.85
C GLY A 170 -12.34 19.73 18.41
N ILE A 171 -12.69 20.76 17.65
CA ILE A 171 -12.51 20.83 16.21
C ILE A 171 -11.02 20.85 15.80
N GLU A 172 -10.18 21.61 16.50
CA GLU A 172 -8.78 21.78 16.09
C GLU A 172 -8.01 20.45 16.08
N LYS A 173 -8.09 19.67 17.17
CA LYS A 173 -7.44 18.35 17.26
C LYS A 173 -8.05 17.36 16.27
N GLY A 174 -9.36 17.44 16.08
CA GLY A 174 -10.05 16.61 15.10
C GLY A 174 -9.64 16.91 13.66
N LEU A 175 -9.41 18.15 13.29
CA LEU A 175 -8.93 18.52 11.95
C LEU A 175 -7.53 17.97 11.65
N TYR A 176 -6.60 18.03 12.61
CA TYR A 176 -5.29 17.38 12.44
C TYR A 176 -5.41 15.86 12.31
N ALA A 177 -6.28 15.24 13.11
CA ALA A 177 -6.54 13.80 13.00
C ALA A 177 -7.14 13.44 11.63
N ALA A 178 -8.14 14.19 11.16
CA ALA A 178 -8.73 14.01 9.83
C ALA A 178 -7.71 14.16 8.71
N LEU A 179 -6.87 15.20 8.77
CA LEU A 179 -5.81 15.42 7.78
C LEU A 179 -4.80 14.27 7.79
N GLY A 180 -4.40 13.79 8.97
CA GLY A 180 -3.53 12.63 9.09
C GLY A 180 -4.13 11.37 8.46
N VAL A 181 -5.39 11.08 8.73
CA VAL A 181 -6.10 9.95 8.11
C VAL A 181 -6.17 10.09 6.59
N LEU A 182 -6.52 11.28 6.07
CA LEU A 182 -6.59 11.53 4.62
C LEU A 182 -5.23 11.34 3.94
N ILE A 183 -4.16 11.90 4.50
CA ILE A 183 -2.80 11.74 3.97
C ILE A 183 -2.38 10.27 4.02
N THR A 184 -2.57 9.60 5.16
CA THR A 184 -2.13 8.22 5.36
C THR A 184 -2.86 7.27 4.39
N THR A 185 -4.18 7.36 4.29
CA THR A 185 -4.97 6.49 3.40
C THR A 185 -4.66 6.73 1.93
N THR A 186 -4.47 7.99 1.51
CA THR A 186 -4.07 8.34 0.13
C THR A 186 -2.69 7.76 -0.20
N LEU A 187 -1.74 7.88 0.71
CA LEU A 187 -0.39 7.32 0.53
C LEU A 187 -0.39 5.80 0.55
N ILE A 188 -1.21 5.16 1.39
CA ILE A 188 -1.37 3.69 1.38
C ILE A 188 -1.85 3.23 0.00
N ASP A 189 -2.89 3.86 -0.54
CA ASP A 189 -3.41 3.51 -1.87
C ASP A 189 -2.35 3.70 -2.95
N TYR A 190 -1.63 4.81 -2.92
CA TYR A 190 -0.52 5.08 -3.82
C TYR A 190 0.59 4.02 -3.73
N PHE A 191 1.01 3.63 -2.53
CA PHE A 191 2.05 2.63 -2.34
C PHE A 191 1.59 1.23 -2.72
N ILE A 192 0.35 0.83 -2.38
CA ILE A 192 -0.21 -0.47 -2.79
C ILE A 192 -0.28 -0.55 -4.31
N SER A 193 -0.80 0.48 -4.96
CA SER A 193 -0.88 0.56 -6.43
C SER A 193 0.50 0.62 -7.07
N GLY A 194 1.42 1.39 -6.49
CA GLY A 194 2.78 1.57 -7.01
C GLY A 194 3.63 0.29 -7.03
N PHE A 195 3.36 -0.66 -6.14
CA PHE A 195 4.03 -1.98 -6.15
C PHE A 195 3.52 -2.94 -7.23
N SER A 196 2.40 -2.63 -7.88
CA SER A 196 1.70 -3.54 -8.81
C SER A 196 1.50 -2.95 -10.21
N ILE A 197 2.15 -1.84 -10.56
CA ILE A 197 1.96 -1.18 -11.86
C ILE A 197 2.54 -2.06 -12.98
N ALA A 198 1.66 -2.67 -13.76
CA ALA A 198 1.99 -3.21 -15.05
C ALA A 198 1.92 -2.12 -16.14
N LYS A 199 2.61 -2.32 -17.24
CA LYS A 199 2.62 -1.42 -18.39
C LYS A 199 1.95 -2.12 -19.59
N TYR A 200 0.91 -1.53 -20.11
CA TYR A 200 0.38 -1.88 -21.42
C TYR A 200 1.15 -1.09 -22.47
N VAL A 201 1.84 -1.81 -23.33
CA VAL A 201 2.70 -1.21 -24.35
C VAL A 201 2.12 -1.53 -25.71
N VAL A 202 1.92 -0.49 -26.49
CA VAL A 202 1.53 -0.58 -27.92
C VAL A 202 2.72 -0.11 -28.74
N ILE A 203 3.18 -0.95 -29.67
CA ILE A 203 4.32 -0.68 -30.53
C ILE A 203 3.84 -0.76 -31.98
N ILE A 204 4.13 0.25 -32.76
CA ILE A 204 3.91 0.29 -34.22
C ILE A 204 5.28 0.35 -34.89
N PRO A 205 5.87 -0.80 -35.24
CA PRO A 205 7.16 -0.86 -35.94
C PRO A 205 7.11 -0.24 -37.33
N THR A 206 8.27 0.10 -37.87
CA THR A 206 8.39 0.71 -39.19
C THR A 206 8.14 -0.28 -40.31
N ASP A 207 8.55 -1.54 -40.15
CA ASP A 207 8.37 -2.59 -41.15
C ASP A 207 8.08 -3.98 -40.53
N THR A 208 7.78 -4.97 -41.39
CA THR A 208 7.46 -6.34 -40.97
C THR A 208 8.63 -7.07 -40.31
N LYS A 209 9.88 -6.78 -40.69
CA LYS A 209 11.04 -7.42 -40.09
C LYS A 209 11.21 -6.97 -38.64
N MET A 210 11.00 -5.69 -38.36
CA MET A 210 11.02 -5.15 -36.99
C MET A 210 9.88 -5.71 -36.14
N VAL A 211 8.70 -5.98 -36.73
CA VAL A 211 7.61 -6.68 -36.02
C VAL A 211 8.06 -8.03 -35.50
N GLU A 212 8.72 -8.84 -36.33
CA GLU A 212 9.17 -10.18 -35.91
C GLU A 212 10.28 -10.10 -34.84
N LEU A 213 11.29 -9.23 -35.04
CA LEU A 213 12.39 -9.06 -34.09
C LEU A 213 11.88 -8.62 -32.71
N ILE A 214 11.00 -7.62 -32.65
CA ILE A 214 10.45 -7.11 -31.41
C ILE A 214 9.53 -8.14 -30.75
N SER A 215 8.70 -8.84 -31.53
CA SER A 215 7.84 -9.90 -31.00
C SER A 215 8.64 -11.04 -30.40
N GLN A 216 9.70 -11.48 -31.09
CA GLN A 216 10.57 -12.54 -30.61
C GLN A 216 11.28 -12.15 -29.31
N TYR A 217 11.77 -10.91 -29.21
CA TYR A 217 12.37 -10.40 -27.99
C TYR A 217 11.37 -10.42 -26.80
N ILE A 218 10.10 -10.04 -27.04
CA ILE A 218 9.07 -10.08 -26.00
C ILE A 218 8.81 -11.52 -25.53
N LEU A 219 8.73 -12.47 -26.45
CA LEU A 219 8.46 -13.87 -26.15
C LEU A 219 9.66 -14.57 -25.48
N ASP A 220 10.86 -14.46 -26.07
CA ASP A 220 12.01 -15.27 -25.69
C ASP A 220 12.83 -14.66 -24.55
N VAL A 221 12.93 -13.32 -24.50
CA VAL A 221 13.78 -12.63 -23.51
C VAL A 221 12.98 -12.10 -22.34
N LEU A 222 11.79 -11.54 -22.61
CA LEU A 222 10.94 -11.02 -21.54
C LEU A 222 9.99 -12.09 -21.00
N GLU A 223 9.86 -13.23 -21.67
CA GLU A 223 8.93 -14.32 -21.33
C GLU A 223 7.49 -13.79 -21.13
N ARG A 224 7.04 -12.91 -22.05
CA ARG A 224 5.72 -12.30 -22.03
C ARG A 224 4.95 -12.55 -23.30
N GLY A 225 3.63 -12.67 -23.15
CA GLY A 225 2.73 -12.75 -24.31
C GLY A 225 2.71 -11.45 -25.10
N ALA A 226 2.63 -11.56 -26.42
CA ALA A 226 2.42 -10.42 -27.32
C ALA A 226 1.27 -10.73 -28.28
N THR A 227 0.43 -9.73 -28.55
CA THR A 227 -0.62 -9.83 -29.54
C THR A 227 -0.29 -8.94 -30.73
N LYS A 228 -0.34 -9.51 -31.94
CA LYS A 228 -0.16 -8.75 -33.18
C LYS A 228 -1.52 -8.60 -33.89
N TYR A 229 -1.78 -7.41 -34.42
CA TYR A 229 -2.95 -7.17 -35.28
C TYR A 229 -2.62 -6.20 -36.40
N GLN A 230 -3.43 -6.25 -37.48
CA GLN A 230 -3.29 -5.36 -38.60
C GLN A 230 -4.05 -4.07 -38.32
N ALA A 231 -3.49 -2.95 -38.75
CA ALA A 231 -4.07 -1.62 -38.67
C ALA A 231 -3.76 -0.86 -39.95
N GLU A 232 -4.54 0.16 -40.28
CA GLU A 232 -4.31 1.06 -41.40
C GLU A 232 -3.98 2.45 -40.89
N GLY A 233 -2.94 3.07 -41.44
CA GLY A 233 -2.60 4.46 -41.15
C GLY A 233 -3.68 5.40 -41.73
N ALA A 234 -4.39 6.13 -40.86
CA ALA A 234 -5.50 6.98 -41.30
C ALA A 234 -5.10 8.01 -42.38
N TYR A 235 -3.90 8.56 -42.27
CA TYR A 235 -3.36 9.54 -43.22
C TYR A 235 -2.71 8.88 -44.44
N SER A 236 -1.82 7.92 -44.19
CA SER A 236 -0.98 7.28 -45.24
C SER A 236 -1.71 6.19 -46.03
N ARG A 237 -2.83 5.67 -45.51
CA ARG A 237 -3.54 4.48 -46.01
C ARG A 237 -2.64 3.22 -46.06
N ALA A 238 -1.47 3.29 -45.47
CA ALA A 238 -0.52 2.17 -45.44
C ALA A 238 -0.92 1.14 -44.40
N GLU A 239 -0.80 -0.14 -44.74
CA GLU A 239 -0.96 -1.22 -43.78
C GLU A 239 0.15 -1.15 -42.74
N LYS A 240 -0.24 -1.30 -41.49
CA LYS A 240 0.64 -1.33 -40.31
C LYS A 240 0.38 -2.61 -39.53
N ARG A 241 1.42 -3.14 -38.92
CA ARG A 241 1.29 -4.18 -37.90
C ARG A 241 1.59 -3.60 -36.53
N VAL A 242 0.69 -3.83 -35.60
CA VAL A 242 0.75 -3.33 -34.23
C VAL A 242 1.05 -4.49 -33.31
N ILE A 243 1.97 -4.31 -32.38
CA ILE A 243 2.29 -5.26 -31.31
C ILE A 243 1.75 -4.66 -30.02
N THR A 244 1.02 -5.46 -29.25
CA THR A 244 0.62 -5.11 -27.88
C THR A 244 1.13 -6.15 -26.91
N THR A 245 1.61 -5.69 -25.79
CA THR A 245 2.08 -6.56 -24.69
C THR A 245 1.83 -5.91 -23.34
N VAL A 246 1.78 -6.73 -22.32
CA VAL A 246 1.74 -6.29 -20.92
C VAL A 246 3.01 -6.75 -20.22
N VAL A 247 3.75 -5.81 -19.67
CA VAL A 247 5.05 -6.04 -19.04
C VAL A 247 5.12 -5.35 -17.68
N ASP A 248 5.97 -5.80 -16.78
CA ASP A 248 6.28 -5.09 -15.56
C ASP A 248 7.19 -3.87 -15.83
N ARG A 249 7.40 -3.03 -14.80
CA ARG A 249 8.20 -1.82 -14.91
C ARG A 249 9.65 -2.10 -15.36
N ARG A 250 10.25 -3.19 -14.89
CA ARG A 250 11.64 -3.57 -15.22
C ARG A 250 11.72 -4.08 -16.65
N GLN A 251 10.81 -4.96 -17.03
CA GLN A 251 10.71 -5.48 -18.40
C GLN A 251 10.43 -4.36 -19.40
N PHE A 252 9.63 -3.36 -19.03
CA PHE A 252 9.39 -2.20 -19.89
C PHE A 252 10.66 -1.40 -20.19
N VAL A 253 11.54 -1.21 -19.20
CA VAL A 253 12.81 -0.52 -19.43
C VAL A 253 13.66 -1.28 -20.45
N LEU A 254 13.75 -2.60 -20.33
CA LEU A 254 14.48 -3.47 -21.28
C LEU A 254 13.85 -3.42 -22.68
N LEU A 255 12.53 -3.52 -22.75
CA LEU A 255 11.79 -3.44 -24.01
C LEU A 255 12.02 -2.11 -24.72
N LYS A 256 11.91 -1.01 -23.98
CA LYS A 256 12.15 0.34 -24.50
C LYS A 256 13.56 0.49 -25.08
N GLN A 257 14.58 0.01 -24.36
CA GLN A 257 15.96 0.03 -24.82
C GLN A 257 16.14 -0.78 -26.11
N TYR A 258 15.60 -2.00 -26.14
CA TYR A 258 15.68 -2.87 -27.32
C TYR A 258 14.98 -2.25 -28.54
N VAL A 259 13.74 -1.78 -28.39
CA VAL A 259 13.00 -1.14 -29.50
C VAL A 259 13.76 0.08 -30.02
N SER A 260 14.29 0.93 -29.14
CA SER A 260 15.07 2.12 -29.56
C SER A 260 16.37 1.78 -30.30
N GLN A 261 16.91 0.58 -30.07
CA GLN A 261 18.12 0.12 -30.78
C GLN A 261 17.81 -0.49 -32.16
N VAL A 262 16.74 -1.32 -32.25
CA VAL A 262 16.44 -2.04 -33.48
C VAL A 262 15.55 -1.26 -34.43
N ASP A 263 14.68 -0.39 -33.90
CA ASP A 263 13.74 0.43 -34.69
C ASP A 263 13.53 1.79 -34.02
N PRO A 264 14.51 2.73 -34.18
CA PRO A 264 14.44 4.06 -33.56
C PRO A 264 13.24 4.90 -34.02
N ALA A 265 12.63 4.56 -35.15
CA ALA A 265 11.47 5.26 -35.71
C ALA A 265 10.12 4.57 -35.35
N ALA A 266 10.15 3.49 -34.59
CA ALA A 266 8.94 2.85 -34.09
C ALA A 266 8.14 3.79 -33.21
N PHE A 267 6.81 3.81 -33.38
CA PHE A 267 5.93 4.54 -32.49
C PHE A 267 5.52 3.67 -31.31
N VAL A 268 5.80 4.15 -30.10
CA VAL A 268 5.52 3.41 -28.85
C VAL A 268 4.67 4.25 -27.93
N THR A 269 3.51 3.70 -27.55
CA THR A 269 2.68 4.27 -26.48
C THR A 269 2.63 3.35 -25.27
N VAL A 270 2.54 3.94 -24.09
CA VAL A 270 2.57 3.21 -22.82
C VAL A 270 1.49 3.73 -21.90
N GLN A 271 0.72 2.79 -21.35
CA GLN A 271 -0.29 3.07 -20.33
C GLN A 271 0.01 2.30 -19.05
N ASN A 272 -0.24 2.92 -17.90
CA ASN A 272 -0.16 2.24 -16.62
C ASN A 272 -1.42 1.43 -16.42
N LEU A 273 -1.27 0.15 -16.10
CA LEU A 273 -2.36 -0.71 -15.71
C LEU A 273 -2.31 -0.93 -14.18
N HIS A 274 -3.40 -0.65 -13.52
CA HIS A 274 -3.52 -0.88 -12.09
C HIS A 274 -3.85 -2.34 -11.76
N GLU A 275 -4.50 -3.04 -12.71
CA GLU A 275 -4.89 -4.44 -12.53
C GLU A 275 -4.71 -5.20 -13.84
N VAL A 276 -4.10 -6.38 -13.74
CA VAL A 276 -3.94 -7.34 -14.83
C VAL A 276 -4.21 -8.73 -14.29
N MET A 277 -5.10 -9.45 -14.96
CA MET A 277 -5.40 -10.85 -14.67
C MET A 277 -4.98 -11.71 -15.86
N GLY A 278 -4.40 -12.86 -15.60
CA GLY A 278 -4.01 -13.82 -16.61
C GLY A 278 -2.72 -14.54 -16.29
N GLU A 279 -2.32 -15.46 -17.17
CA GLU A 279 -1.10 -16.23 -17.04
C GLU A 279 0.14 -15.31 -17.00
N GLY A 280 1.02 -15.54 -16.04
CA GLY A 280 2.20 -14.69 -15.80
C GLY A 280 1.95 -13.40 -15.00
N PHE A 281 0.70 -13.07 -14.66
CA PHE A 281 0.31 -12.01 -13.75
C PHE A 281 -0.41 -12.58 -12.54
N LYS A 282 -0.33 -11.88 -11.38
CA LYS A 282 -0.98 -12.37 -10.16
C LYS A 282 -2.49 -12.51 -10.38
N VAL A 283 -2.99 -13.73 -10.33
CA VAL A 283 -4.41 -13.97 -10.06
C VAL A 283 -4.62 -13.68 -8.57
N LYS A 284 -5.33 -12.62 -8.24
CA LYS A 284 -5.88 -12.46 -6.89
C LYS A 284 -7.02 -13.49 -6.75
N ASN A 285 -6.73 -14.58 -6.05
CA ASN A 285 -7.77 -15.44 -5.50
C ASN A 285 -8.47 -14.73 -4.34
#